data_60af564e1cde99e6e00a6b91973823c0
#
_entry.id   60af564e1cde99e6e00a6b91973823c0
#
_cell.length_a   1.000
_cell.length_b   1.000
_cell.length_c   1.000
_cell.angle_alpha   90.00
_cell.angle_beta   90.00
_cell.angle_gamma   90.00
#
_symmetry.space_group_name_H-M   'P 1'
#
loop_
_entity.id
_entity.type
_entity.pdbx_description
1 polymer ?
#
loop_
_entity_poly.entity_id
_entity_poly.type
_entity_poly.pdbx_seq_one_letter_code
_entity_poly.pdbx_strand_id
1 'polypeptide(L)'
;MKELKGSQTEANLLAAFAGESQARNKYTYYASKAKKDGYEQIAGLFLETAENEKEHAKIWFKLLHDGMPDTMENLKDAAAGENYEWTDMYAGFAKTAKEEGFDKIAYLFEAVGKIEKEHEERYLKLLANIENNTVFVRDGEVYWQCRNCGHIH
;
A
#
# COMPACT_ATOMS: atom_id res chain seq x y z
N MET A 1 -19.98 -25.65 -4.16
CA MET A 1 -19.91 -24.20 -4.56
C MET A 1 -18.97 -24.10 -5.75
N LYS A 2 -19.20 -23.16 -6.69
CA LYS A 2 -18.23 -22.91 -7.76
C LYS A 2 -16.96 -22.31 -7.16
N GLU A 3 -15.81 -22.82 -7.54
CA GLU A 3 -14.53 -22.28 -7.12
C GLU A 3 -14.27 -20.94 -7.83
N LEU A 4 -13.86 -19.91 -7.08
CA LEU A 4 -13.56 -18.59 -7.63
C LEU A 4 -12.23 -18.60 -8.40
N LYS A 5 -11.25 -19.31 -7.85
CA LYS A 5 -9.89 -19.37 -8.36
C LYS A 5 -9.83 -19.85 -9.82
N GLY A 6 -9.11 -19.12 -10.66
CA GLY A 6 -8.97 -19.39 -12.09
C GLY A 6 -10.19 -19.02 -12.95
N SER A 7 -11.24 -18.39 -12.35
CA SER A 7 -12.43 -18.00 -13.08
C SER A 7 -12.30 -16.61 -13.72
N GLN A 8 -13.15 -16.32 -14.73
CA GLN A 8 -13.27 -14.96 -15.27
C GLN A 8 -13.77 -13.96 -14.19
N THR A 9 -14.55 -14.44 -13.21
CA THR A 9 -15.02 -13.60 -12.09
C THR A 9 -13.85 -13.18 -11.20
N GLU A 10 -12.88 -14.04 -10.93
CA GLU A 10 -11.66 -13.66 -10.22
C GLU A 10 -10.87 -12.58 -10.97
N ALA A 11 -10.66 -12.77 -12.27
CA ALA A 11 -10.01 -11.75 -13.12
C ALA A 11 -10.76 -10.40 -13.09
N ASN A 12 -12.09 -10.42 -13.11
CA ASN A 12 -12.92 -9.22 -13.01
C ASN A 12 -12.78 -8.55 -11.63
N LEU A 13 -12.71 -9.31 -10.53
CA LEU A 13 -12.49 -8.78 -9.18
C LEU A 13 -11.12 -8.13 -9.03
N LEU A 14 -10.07 -8.74 -9.59
CA LEU A 14 -8.72 -8.16 -9.62
C LEU A 14 -8.70 -6.84 -10.39
N ALA A 15 -9.34 -6.81 -11.56
CA ALA A 15 -9.45 -5.59 -12.37
C ALA A 15 -10.26 -4.49 -11.66
N ALA A 16 -11.35 -4.84 -10.98
CA ALA A 16 -12.16 -3.92 -10.21
C ALA A 16 -11.35 -3.37 -9.01
N PHE A 17 -10.68 -4.21 -8.24
CA PHE A 17 -9.80 -3.79 -7.14
C PHE A 17 -8.71 -2.81 -7.61
N ALA A 18 -8.04 -3.12 -8.73
CA ALA A 18 -7.03 -2.24 -9.32
C ALA A 18 -7.62 -0.90 -9.77
N GLY A 19 -8.80 -0.91 -10.43
CA GLY A 19 -9.50 0.29 -10.89
C GLY A 19 -9.87 1.23 -9.76
N GLU A 20 -10.52 0.70 -8.72
CA GLU A 20 -10.92 1.49 -7.53
C GLU A 20 -9.72 2.03 -6.76
N SER A 21 -8.67 1.23 -6.60
CA SER A 21 -7.42 1.65 -5.95
C SER A 21 -6.76 2.81 -6.71
N GLN A 22 -6.76 2.75 -8.03
CA GLN A 22 -6.24 3.83 -8.88
C GLN A 22 -7.13 5.08 -8.81
N ALA A 23 -8.46 4.92 -8.85
CA ALA A 23 -9.42 6.02 -8.76
C ALA A 23 -9.25 6.76 -7.42
N ARG A 24 -9.17 6.03 -6.30
CA ARG A 24 -8.89 6.59 -4.97
C ARG A 24 -7.68 7.51 -4.98
N ASN A 25 -6.55 7.05 -5.50
CA ASN A 25 -5.33 7.85 -5.52
C ASN A 25 -5.47 9.08 -6.43
N LYS A 26 -6.02 8.91 -7.65
CA LYS A 26 -6.25 10.05 -8.58
C LYS A 26 -7.13 11.13 -7.96
N TYR A 27 -8.21 10.75 -7.27
CA TYR A 27 -9.13 11.72 -6.67
C TYR A 27 -8.49 12.50 -5.52
N THR A 28 -7.59 11.91 -4.74
CA THR A 28 -6.81 12.67 -3.75
C THR A 28 -5.87 13.69 -4.41
N TYR A 29 -5.28 13.36 -5.56
CA TYR A 29 -4.45 14.30 -6.32
C TYR A 29 -5.29 15.42 -6.93
N TYR A 30 -6.47 15.10 -7.46
CA TYR A 30 -7.41 16.10 -8.02
C TYR A 30 -7.94 17.03 -6.93
N ALA A 31 -8.26 16.51 -5.75
CA ALA A 31 -8.65 17.32 -4.60
C ALA A 31 -7.55 18.31 -4.20
N SER A 32 -6.30 17.85 -4.14
CA SER A 32 -5.15 18.72 -3.85
C SER A 32 -5.00 19.86 -4.88
N LYS A 33 -5.22 19.54 -6.15
CA LYS A 33 -5.18 20.58 -7.21
C LYS A 33 -6.35 21.55 -7.10
N ALA A 34 -7.59 21.04 -6.94
CA ALA A 34 -8.79 21.87 -6.78
C ALA A 34 -8.66 22.83 -5.60
N LYS A 35 -8.12 22.38 -4.47
CA LYS A 35 -7.88 23.22 -3.31
C LYS A 35 -6.88 24.35 -3.60
N LYS A 36 -5.78 24.05 -4.30
CA LYS A 36 -4.79 25.07 -4.72
C LYS A 36 -5.38 26.11 -5.67
N ASP A 37 -6.40 25.72 -6.45
CA ASP A 37 -7.11 26.61 -7.38
C ASP A 37 -8.25 27.39 -6.70
N GLY A 38 -8.52 27.16 -5.40
CA GLY A 38 -9.56 27.84 -4.63
C GLY A 38 -10.96 27.17 -4.72
N TYR A 39 -11.08 25.98 -5.31
CA TYR A 39 -12.34 25.26 -5.47
C TYR A 39 -12.59 24.30 -4.30
N GLU A 40 -12.83 24.80 -3.11
CA GLU A 40 -12.98 24.03 -1.88
C GLU A 40 -14.12 22.99 -1.96
N GLN A 41 -15.26 23.32 -2.54
CA GLN A 41 -16.38 22.39 -2.71
C GLN A 41 -15.99 21.20 -3.61
N ILE A 42 -15.31 21.48 -4.74
CA ILE A 42 -14.85 20.43 -5.67
C ILE A 42 -13.81 19.55 -4.98
N ALA A 43 -12.88 20.14 -4.23
CA ALA A 43 -11.90 19.39 -3.47
C ALA A 43 -12.55 18.46 -2.44
N GLY A 44 -13.58 18.96 -1.73
CA GLY A 44 -14.37 18.17 -0.77
C GLY A 44 -15.04 16.96 -1.42
N LEU A 45 -15.70 17.15 -2.56
CA LEU A 45 -16.35 16.06 -3.29
C LEU A 45 -15.35 15.01 -3.81
N PHE A 46 -14.17 15.42 -4.29
CA PHE A 46 -13.12 14.46 -4.66
C PHE A 46 -12.62 13.63 -3.48
N LEU A 47 -12.45 14.24 -2.31
CA LEU A 47 -12.02 13.51 -1.10
C LEU A 47 -13.09 12.53 -0.63
N GLU A 48 -14.36 12.94 -0.62
CA GLU A 48 -15.48 12.07 -0.29
C GLU A 48 -15.54 10.86 -1.23
N THR A 49 -15.47 11.11 -2.55
CA THR A 49 -15.46 10.04 -3.54
C THR A 49 -14.23 9.13 -3.36
N ALA A 50 -13.04 9.67 -3.09
CA ALA A 50 -11.86 8.86 -2.83
C ALA A 50 -12.05 7.88 -1.65
N GLU A 51 -12.74 8.29 -0.58
CA GLU A 51 -13.08 7.39 0.53
C GLU A 51 -14.12 6.34 0.13
N ASN A 52 -15.08 6.66 -0.75
CA ASN A 52 -16.02 5.69 -1.30
C ASN A 52 -15.28 4.62 -2.12
N GLU A 53 -14.37 5.02 -3.02
CA GLU A 53 -13.58 4.08 -3.84
C GLU A 53 -12.67 3.18 -2.99
N LYS A 54 -12.17 3.67 -1.88
CA LYS A 54 -11.46 2.83 -0.90
C LYS A 54 -12.36 1.71 -0.35
N GLU A 55 -13.60 2.01 -0.01
CA GLU A 55 -14.53 0.99 0.51
C GLU A 55 -14.99 0.03 -0.60
N HIS A 56 -15.16 0.48 -1.85
CA HIS A 56 -15.39 -0.40 -2.99
C HIS A 56 -14.21 -1.36 -3.20
N ALA A 57 -12.98 -0.87 -3.26
CA ALA A 57 -11.78 -1.69 -3.38
C ALA A 57 -11.70 -2.74 -2.26
N LYS A 58 -12.05 -2.38 -1.02
CA LYS A 58 -12.07 -3.29 0.13
C LYS A 58 -13.11 -4.42 0.00
N ILE A 59 -14.25 -4.17 -0.68
CA ILE A 59 -15.23 -5.23 -0.98
C ILE A 59 -14.59 -6.27 -1.88
N TRP A 60 -13.95 -5.85 -2.98
CA TRP A 60 -13.30 -6.73 -3.94
C TRP A 60 -12.12 -7.47 -3.33
N PHE A 61 -11.31 -6.78 -2.54
CA PHE A 61 -10.21 -7.38 -1.78
C PHE A 61 -10.68 -8.53 -0.88
N LYS A 62 -11.74 -8.31 -0.08
CA LYS A 62 -12.28 -9.35 0.80
C LYS A 62 -12.84 -10.56 0.04
N LEU A 63 -13.43 -10.36 -1.13
CA LEU A 63 -13.91 -11.47 -1.96
C LEU A 63 -12.75 -12.30 -2.56
N LEU A 64 -11.64 -11.65 -2.89
CA LEU A 64 -10.43 -12.29 -3.40
C LEU A 64 -9.69 -13.11 -2.34
N HIS A 65 -9.78 -12.69 -1.06
CA HIS A 65 -9.02 -13.27 0.05
C HIS A 65 -9.90 -14.04 1.07
N ASP A 66 -11.18 -14.30 0.74
CA ASP A 66 -12.14 -14.95 1.66
C ASP A 66 -12.25 -14.22 3.02
N GLY A 67 -12.16 -12.89 2.99
CA GLY A 67 -12.22 -12.02 4.15
C GLY A 67 -11.06 -11.03 4.23
N MET A 68 -10.83 -10.48 5.42
CA MET A 68 -9.64 -9.69 5.71
C MET A 68 -8.62 -10.58 6.41
N PRO A 69 -7.44 -10.82 5.83
CA PRO A 69 -6.40 -11.63 6.45
C PRO A 69 -5.94 -11.03 7.79
N ASP A 70 -5.35 -11.83 8.65
CA ASP A 70 -4.84 -11.35 9.92
C ASP A 70 -3.59 -10.46 9.76
N THR A 71 -3.16 -9.85 10.85
CA THR A 71 -2.02 -8.89 10.82
C THR A 71 -0.72 -9.55 10.38
N MET A 72 -0.48 -10.80 10.76
CA MET A 72 0.76 -11.50 10.37
C MET A 72 0.74 -11.87 8.88
N GLU A 73 -0.39 -12.32 8.38
CA GLU A 73 -0.59 -12.59 6.95
C GLU A 73 -0.45 -11.30 6.13
N ASN A 74 -1.04 -10.20 6.58
CA ASN A 74 -0.92 -8.89 5.92
C ASN A 74 0.53 -8.38 5.92
N LEU A 75 1.31 -8.60 6.99
CA LEU A 75 2.74 -8.23 7.02
C LEU A 75 3.57 -9.08 6.05
N LYS A 76 3.27 -10.37 5.94
CA LYS A 76 3.94 -11.26 4.97
C LYS A 76 3.64 -10.87 3.54
N ASP A 77 2.37 -10.60 3.24
CA ASP A 77 1.93 -10.16 1.92
C ASP A 77 2.56 -8.83 1.54
N ALA A 78 2.54 -7.85 2.44
CA ALA A 78 3.18 -6.56 2.23
C ALA A 78 4.69 -6.70 1.98
N ALA A 79 5.40 -7.46 2.81
CA ALA A 79 6.84 -7.69 2.61
C ALA A 79 7.14 -8.38 1.27
N ALA A 80 6.32 -9.35 0.86
CA ALA A 80 6.48 -10.03 -0.43
C ALA A 80 6.19 -9.10 -1.62
N GLY A 81 5.21 -8.22 -1.49
CA GLY A 81 4.90 -7.20 -2.50
C GLY A 81 6.07 -6.23 -2.68
N GLU A 82 6.56 -5.63 -1.60
CA GLU A 82 7.71 -4.72 -1.63
C GLU A 82 8.97 -5.41 -2.18
N ASN A 83 9.21 -6.68 -1.79
CA ASN A 83 10.33 -7.47 -2.33
C ASN A 83 10.24 -7.57 -3.86
N TYR A 84 9.09 -7.95 -4.40
CA TYR A 84 8.89 -8.01 -5.85
C TYR A 84 9.09 -6.64 -6.51
N GLU A 85 8.61 -5.57 -5.90
CA GLU A 85 8.72 -4.23 -6.45
C GLU A 85 10.18 -3.79 -6.62
N TRP A 86 11.04 -4.01 -5.61
CA TRP A 86 12.42 -3.56 -5.72
C TRP A 86 13.37 -4.55 -6.42
N THR A 87 13.12 -5.88 -6.35
CA THR A 87 13.99 -6.87 -6.99
C THR A 87 13.73 -7.01 -8.48
N ASP A 88 12.47 -6.97 -8.90
CA ASP A 88 12.04 -7.29 -10.27
C ASP A 88 11.43 -6.08 -10.98
N MET A 89 10.36 -5.53 -10.44
CA MET A 89 9.52 -4.55 -11.14
C MET A 89 10.29 -3.26 -11.43
N TYR A 90 10.75 -2.54 -10.42
CA TYR A 90 11.46 -1.27 -10.61
C TYR A 90 12.83 -1.44 -11.25
N ALA A 91 13.54 -2.53 -10.96
CA ALA A 91 14.80 -2.85 -11.62
C ALA A 91 14.60 -3.04 -13.14
N GLY A 92 13.58 -3.79 -13.53
CA GLY A 92 13.20 -3.99 -14.93
C GLY A 92 12.75 -2.70 -15.61
N PHE A 93 11.91 -1.91 -14.95
CA PHE A 93 11.40 -0.63 -15.48
C PHE A 93 12.53 0.40 -15.66
N ALA A 94 13.45 0.50 -14.71
CA ALA A 94 14.60 1.38 -14.81
C ALA A 94 15.51 1.01 -15.99
N LYS A 95 15.76 -0.28 -16.21
CA LYS A 95 16.52 -0.78 -17.34
C LYS A 95 15.86 -0.40 -18.67
N THR A 96 14.57 -0.69 -18.82
CA THR A 96 13.80 -0.35 -20.03
C THR A 96 13.80 1.16 -20.28
N ALA A 97 13.57 1.98 -19.25
CA ALA A 97 13.57 3.43 -19.39
C ALA A 97 14.94 3.98 -19.85
N LYS A 98 16.06 3.39 -19.41
CA LYS A 98 17.40 3.74 -19.91
C LYS A 98 17.59 3.35 -21.37
N GLU A 99 17.17 2.15 -21.75
CA GLU A 99 17.27 1.67 -23.13
C GLU A 99 16.47 2.54 -24.11
N GLU A 100 15.33 3.05 -23.65
CA GLU A 100 14.46 3.97 -24.41
C GLU A 100 14.90 5.45 -24.34
N GLY A 101 15.94 5.81 -23.57
CA GLY A 101 16.46 7.17 -23.44
C GLY A 101 15.73 8.06 -22.42
N PHE A 102 14.94 7.50 -21.52
CA PHE A 102 14.22 8.20 -20.45
C PHE A 102 15.02 8.22 -19.14
N ASP A 103 16.24 8.75 -19.14
CA ASP A 103 17.18 8.71 -18.02
C ASP A 103 16.59 9.23 -16.71
N LYS A 104 15.82 10.32 -16.76
CA LYS A 104 15.17 10.88 -15.57
C LYS A 104 14.12 9.94 -14.99
N ILE A 105 13.36 9.23 -15.80
CA ILE A 105 12.37 8.26 -15.37
C ILE A 105 13.09 7.04 -14.81
N ALA A 106 14.15 6.56 -15.45
CA ALA A 106 14.97 5.46 -14.97
C ALA A 106 15.53 5.75 -13.57
N TYR A 107 16.08 6.96 -13.35
CA TYR A 107 16.53 7.39 -12.02
C TYR A 107 15.41 7.36 -10.97
N LEU A 108 14.19 7.80 -11.32
CA LEU A 108 13.06 7.77 -10.39
C LEU A 108 12.65 6.34 -10.04
N PHE A 109 12.63 5.41 -10.99
CA PHE A 109 12.38 4.00 -10.72
C PHE A 109 13.44 3.41 -9.78
N GLU A 110 14.73 3.69 -10.01
CA GLU A 110 15.81 3.24 -9.12
C GLU A 110 15.69 3.84 -7.71
N ALA A 111 15.29 5.11 -7.60
CA ALA A 111 15.13 5.78 -6.33
C ALA A 111 13.96 5.21 -5.53
N VAL A 112 12.81 4.98 -6.17
CA VAL A 112 11.64 4.36 -5.53
C VAL A 112 11.97 2.92 -5.14
N GLY A 113 12.57 2.11 -6.00
CA GLY A 113 12.95 0.74 -5.67
C GLY A 113 13.83 0.63 -4.41
N LYS A 114 14.69 1.61 -4.13
CA LYS A 114 15.46 1.64 -2.87
C LYS A 114 14.57 1.88 -1.64
N ILE A 115 13.52 2.68 -1.80
CA ILE A 115 12.56 2.95 -0.73
C ILE A 115 11.75 1.68 -0.44
N GLU A 116 11.32 0.95 -1.48
CA GLU A 116 10.53 -0.29 -1.31
C GLU A 116 11.35 -1.38 -0.61
N LYS A 117 12.66 -1.42 -0.80
CA LYS A 117 13.54 -2.27 0.01
C LYS A 117 13.49 -1.93 1.51
N GLU A 118 13.48 -0.64 1.85
CA GLU A 118 13.37 -0.21 3.25
C GLU A 118 11.98 -0.52 3.84
N HIS A 119 10.94 -0.50 3.02
CA HIS A 119 9.59 -0.91 3.41
C HIS A 119 9.54 -2.41 3.70
N GLU A 120 10.10 -3.27 2.85
CA GLU A 120 10.21 -4.71 3.10
C GLU A 120 10.92 -4.99 4.43
N GLU A 121 12.12 -4.41 4.64
CA GLU A 121 12.90 -4.59 5.87
C GLU A 121 12.09 -4.19 7.11
N ARG A 122 11.31 -3.12 7.01
CA ARG A 122 10.42 -2.64 8.08
C ARG A 122 9.31 -3.64 8.38
N TYR A 123 8.62 -4.17 7.36
CA TYR A 123 7.55 -5.16 7.55
C TYR A 123 8.08 -6.47 8.11
N LEU A 124 9.22 -6.96 7.62
CA LEU A 124 9.87 -8.17 8.16
C LEU A 124 10.27 -8.00 9.63
N LYS A 125 10.78 -6.83 10.02
CA LYS A 125 11.10 -6.52 11.42
C LYS A 125 9.85 -6.51 12.31
N LEU A 126 8.75 -5.94 11.83
CA LEU A 126 7.49 -5.94 12.58
C LEU A 126 6.90 -7.34 12.71
N LEU A 127 6.98 -8.16 11.67
CA LEU A 127 6.59 -9.56 11.69
C LEU A 127 7.40 -10.34 12.73
N ALA A 128 8.74 -10.20 12.70
CA ALA A 128 9.62 -10.83 13.69
C ALA A 128 9.31 -10.40 15.13
N ASN A 129 8.91 -9.15 15.36
CA ASN A 129 8.49 -8.69 16.68
C ASN A 129 7.24 -9.41 17.18
N ILE A 130 6.26 -9.70 16.29
CA ILE A 130 5.07 -10.47 16.66
C ILE A 130 5.47 -11.93 16.96
N GLU A 131 6.22 -12.56 16.07
CA GLU A 131 6.66 -13.96 16.18
C GLU A 131 7.46 -14.21 17.45
N ASN A 132 8.30 -13.26 17.85
CA ASN A 132 9.13 -13.33 19.05
C ASN A 132 8.46 -12.76 20.32
N ASN A 133 7.19 -12.35 20.25
CA ASN A 133 6.45 -11.70 21.34
C ASN A 133 7.13 -10.44 21.91
N THR A 134 7.83 -9.68 21.07
CA THR A 134 8.59 -8.48 21.47
C THR A 134 7.87 -7.16 21.12
N VAL A 135 6.62 -7.19 20.67
CA VAL A 135 5.85 -5.98 20.35
C VAL A 135 5.67 -5.12 21.60
N PHE A 136 5.30 -5.73 22.73
CA PHE A 136 5.00 -5.06 24.00
C PHE A 136 6.03 -5.37 25.09
N VAL A 137 7.10 -6.09 24.77
CA VAL A 137 8.17 -6.46 25.71
C VAL A 137 9.51 -6.01 25.12
N ARG A 138 10.34 -5.41 25.95
CA ARG A 138 11.70 -5.01 25.62
C ARG A 138 12.62 -5.42 26.77
N ASP A 139 13.86 -5.72 26.45
CA ASP A 139 14.88 -5.92 27.44
C ASP A 139 15.27 -4.57 28.06
N GLY A 140 15.28 -4.50 29.41
CA GLY A 140 15.61 -3.31 30.17
C GLY A 140 14.44 -2.33 30.32
N GLU A 141 14.74 -1.17 30.88
CA GLU A 141 13.77 -0.08 31.09
C GLU A 141 13.53 0.66 29.78
N VAL A 142 12.25 0.84 29.42
CA VAL A 142 11.82 1.60 28.25
C VAL A 142 10.65 2.52 28.62
N TYR A 143 10.58 3.67 27.96
CA TYR A 143 9.46 4.58 28.13
C TYR A 143 8.37 4.29 27.10
N TRP A 144 7.13 4.18 27.56
CA TRP A 144 5.95 4.06 26.73
C TRP A 144 5.15 5.36 26.75
N GLN A 145 4.89 5.93 25.60
CA GLN A 145 4.08 7.13 25.49
C GLN A 145 2.69 6.80 24.97
N CYS A 146 1.66 7.18 25.72
CA CYS A 146 0.28 7.12 25.24
C CYS A 146 0.08 8.12 24.09
N ARG A 147 -0.26 7.63 22.91
CA ARG A 147 -0.48 8.49 21.74
C ARG A 147 -1.75 9.32 21.81
N ASN A 148 -2.68 9.00 22.73
CA ASN A 148 -3.93 9.72 22.93
C ASN A 148 -3.78 10.92 23.88
N CYS A 149 -3.10 10.76 25.02
CA CYS A 149 -2.98 11.81 26.03
C CYS A 149 -1.53 12.29 26.28
N GLY A 150 -0.53 11.66 25.65
CA GLY A 150 0.88 12.02 25.82
C GLY A 150 1.53 11.52 27.12
N HIS A 151 0.79 10.77 27.98
CA HIS A 151 1.36 10.22 29.21
C HIS A 151 2.55 9.29 28.91
N ILE A 152 3.61 9.46 29.68
CA ILE A 152 4.82 8.62 29.61
C ILE A 152 4.81 7.71 30.85
N HIS A 153 4.95 6.41 30.62
CA HIS A 153 4.95 5.37 31.64
C HIS A 153 6.28 4.61 31.57
#